data_c1af9e1046ff63160bdeaa5ac331d12a
#
_entry.id   c1af9e1046ff63160bdeaa5ac331d12a
#
_cell.length_a   1.000
_cell.length_b   1.000
_cell.length_c   1.000
_cell.angle_alpha   90.00
_cell.angle_beta   90.00
_cell.angle_gamma   90.00
#
_symmetry.space_group_name_H-M   'P 1'
#
loop_
_entity.id
_entity.type
_entity.pdbx_description
1 polymer ?
#
loop_
_entity_poly.entity_id
_entity_poly.type
_entity_poly.pdbx_seq_one_letter_code
_entity_poly.pdbx_strand_id
1 'polypeptide(L)'
;MLNPNLIRLGVGVCGIALAGLAQAQVPYEQAQAECQSIAQQQAGASAPAQQPQGGRAKGAAAGALAGAAKGKSKANQYGNVPDEVAEEYTRNQMQDAAKMGAAAGAAKQRQQRRQDQQQQSTATDAFNQAFNACMAGKGFVQ
;
A
#
# COMPACT_ATOMS: atom_id res chain seq x y z
N MET A 1 -21.70 16.87 -46.11
CA MET A 1 -22.07 17.66 -44.91
C MET A 1 -20.79 17.93 -44.13
N LEU A 2 -20.16 19.08 -44.39
CA LEU A 2 -18.90 19.48 -43.74
C LEU A 2 -19.20 20.18 -42.42
N ASN A 3 -18.49 19.77 -41.36
CA ASN A 3 -18.68 20.23 -40.00
C ASN A 3 -17.97 21.60 -39.83
N PRO A 4 -18.68 22.72 -39.52
CA PRO A 4 -18.09 24.06 -39.51
C PRO A 4 -17.31 24.43 -38.22
N ASN A 5 -16.93 23.49 -37.36
CA ASN A 5 -16.26 23.76 -36.09
C ASN A 5 -14.71 23.67 -36.10
N LEU A 6 -14.09 23.62 -37.27
CA LEU A 6 -12.64 23.37 -37.38
C LEU A 6 -11.83 24.63 -37.75
N ILE A 7 -12.39 25.84 -37.59
CA ILE A 7 -11.66 27.10 -37.86
C ILE A 7 -11.78 28.02 -36.67
N ARG A 8 -11.07 27.70 -35.60
CA ARG A 8 -10.64 28.68 -34.57
C ARG A 8 -9.26 28.30 -34.02
N LEU A 9 -8.32 28.15 -34.91
CA LEU A 9 -6.89 28.28 -34.55
C LEU A 9 -6.59 29.76 -34.53
N GLY A 10 -6.85 30.40 -33.36
CA GLY A 10 -6.43 31.73 -33.08
C GLY A 10 -4.91 31.75 -32.92
N VAL A 11 -4.26 32.39 -33.84
CA VAL A 11 -2.86 32.80 -33.81
C VAL A 11 -2.68 33.76 -32.63
N GLY A 12 -2.30 33.20 -31.45
CA GLY A 12 -1.84 33.96 -30.31
C GLY A 12 -0.39 34.34 -30.53
N VAL A 13 -0.17 35.57 -30.96
CA VAL A 13 1.14 36.22 -31.03
C VAL A 13 1.78 36.14 -29.64
N CYS A 14 2.85 35.35 -29.48
CA CYS A 14 3.75 35.38 -28.34
C CYS A 14 4.52 36.71 -28.34
N GLY A 15 3.97 37.68 -27.63
CA GLY A 15 4.74 38.85 -27.20
C GLY A 15 5.75 38.34 -26.15
N ILE A 16 6.99 38.12 -26.59
CA ILE A 16 8.14 37.92 -25.69
C ILE A 16 8.42 39.27 -25.05
N ALA A 17 7.75 39.57 -23.94
CA ALA A 17 8.18 40.60 -23.03
C ALA A 17 9.45 40.10 -22.37
N LEU A 18 10.59 40.62 -22.80
CA LEU A 18 11.86 40.59 -22.07
C LEU A 18 11.68 41.43 -20.79
N ALA A 19 10.86 40.92 -19.87
CA ALA A 19 10.85 41.41 -18.50
C ALA A 19 12.16 40.97 -17.87
N GLY A 20 12.99 41.93 -17.56
CA GLY A 20 14.30 41.73 -16.96
C GLY A 20 14.24 40.76 -15.80
N LEU A 21 15.16 39.81 -15.82
CA LEU A 21 15.45 38.86 -14.74
C LEU A 21 15.91 39.65 -13.48
N ALA A 22 14.99 40.31 -12.83
CA ALA A 22 15.10 40.49 -11.38
C ALA A 22 14.90 39.07 -10.82
N GLN A 23 15.98 38.30 -10.69
CA GLN A 23 16.01 37.09 -9.89
C GLN A 23 15.70 37.53 -8.46
N ALA A 24 14.42 37.64 -8.14
CA ALA A 24 13.99 37.66 -6.77
C ALA A 24 14.50 36.34 -6.18
N GLN A 25 15.58 36.39 -5.42
CA GLN A 25 16.10 35.28 -4.67
C GLN A 25 14.96 34.81 -3.79
N VAL A 26 14.32 33.74 -4.19
CA VAL A 26 13.26 33.10 -3.39
C VAL A 26 13.91 32.76 -2.05
N PRO A 27 13.38 33.23 -0.93
CA PRO A 27 13.94 32.89 0.36
C PRO A 27 14.07 31.38 0.48
N TYR A 28 15.21 30.92 1.00
CA TYR A 28 15.49 29.48 1.14
C TYR A 28 14.31 28.71 1.76
N GLU A 29 13.68 29.27 2.78
CA GLU A 29 12.54 28.69 3.47
C GLU A 29 11.32 28.49 2.55
N GLN A 30 11.05 29.42 1.66
CA GLN A 30 9.95 29.31 0.71
C GLN A 30 10.27 28.25 -0.36
N ALA A 31 11.50 28.22 -0.86
CA ALA A 31 11.95 27.18 -1.77
C ALA A 31 11.85 25.78 -1.15
N GLN A 32 12.26 25.68 0.11
CA GLN A 32 12.18 24.43 0.88
C GLN A 32 10.73 23.95 1.04
N ALA A 33 9.80 24.82 1.42
CA ALA A 33 8.39 24.48 1.60
C ALA A 33 7.74 24.01 0.29
N GLU A 34 8.01 24.70 -0.82
CA GLU A 34 7.51 24.29 -2.14
C GLU A 34 8.09 22.94 -2.58
N CYS A 35 9.41 22.74 -2.45
CA CYS A 35 10.05 21.49 -2.81
C CYS A 35 9.59 20.33 -1.94
N GLN A 36 9.31 20.59 -0.66
CA GLN A 36 8.76 19.60 0.25
C GLN A 36 7.35 19.15 -0.17
N SER A 37 6.49 20.10 -0.59
CA SER A 37 5.14 19.77 -1.07
C SER A 37 5.18 18.93 -2.36
N ILE A 38 6.06 19.27 -3.30
CA ILE A 38 6.26 18.52 -4.55
C ILE A 38 6.79 17.11 -4.25
N ALA A 39 7.78 17.00 -3.38
CA ALA A 39 8.35 15.72 -2.99
C ALA A 39 7.32 14.81 -2.27
N GLN A 40 6.46 15.39 -1.42
CA GLN A 40 5.36 14.66 -0.78
C GLN A 40 4.34 14.14 -1.78
N GLN A 41 3.98 14.92 -2.80
CA GLN A 41 3.05 14.47 -3.84
C GLN A 41 3.63 13.29 -4.63
N GLN A 42 4.92 13.33 -4.97
CA GLN A 42 5.59 12.24 -5.67
C GLN A 42 5.78 11.00 -4.80
N ALA A 43 6.18 11.17 -3.55
CA ALA A 43 6.32 10.07 -2.58
C ALA A 43 4.96 9.51 -2.13
N GLY A 44 3.94 10.36 -2.00
CA GLY A 44 2.58 9.96 -1.60
C GLY A 44 1.89 9.03 -2.60
N ALA A 45 2.23 9.13 -3.88
CA ALA A 45 1.78 8.17 -4.90
C ALA A 45 2.34 6.75 -4.68
N SER A 46 3.43 6.63 -3.92
CA SER A 46 4.10 5.36 -3.57
C SER A 46 3.80 4.90 -2.14
N ALA A 47 2.93 5.60 -1.40
CA ALA A 47 2.64 5.27 -0.02
C ALA A 47 1.93 3.89 0.07
N PRO A 48 2.40 3.00 0.95
CA PRO A 48 1.76 1.70 1.13
C PRO A 48 0.35 1.85 1.69
N ALA A 49 -0.59 1.08 1.15
CA ALA A 49 -1.94 0.96 1.69
C ALA A 49 -1.88 0.52 3.17
N GLN A 50 -2.81 1.01 3.98
CA GLN A 50 -2.87 0.70 5.41
C GLN A 50 -2.75 -0.80 5.67
N GLN A 51 -1.82 -1.18 6.55
CA GLN A 51 -1.53 -2.57 6.88
C GLN A 51 -2.77 -3.28 7.42
N PRO A 52 -3.14 -4.44 6.87
CA PRO A 52 -4.21 -5.24 7.43
C PRO A 52 -3.81 -5.76 8.81
N GLN A 53 -4.43 -5.23 9.86
CA GLN A 53 -4.23 -5.70 11.22
C GLN A 53 -4.94 -7.05 11.44
N GLY A 54 -4.36 -7.91 12.26
CA GLY A 54 -5.02 -9.12 12.73
C GLY A 54 -4.79 -10.39 11.90
N GLY A 55 -3.69 -10.49 11.14
CA GLY A 55 -3.37 -11.69 10.34
C GLY A 55 -3.36 -12.99 11.15
N ARG A 56 -2.90 -12.95 12.40
CA ARG A 56 -2.89 -14.10 13.31
C ARG A 56 -4.30 -14.53 13.72
N ALA A 57 -5.16 -13.59 14.10
CA ALA A 57 -6.54 -13.85 14.47
C ALA A 57 -7.36 -14.34 13.27
N LYS A 58 -7.21 -13.69 12.11
CA LYS A 58 -7.87 -14.13 10.87
C LYS A 58 -7.41 -15.52 10.44
N GLY A 59 -6.11 -15.83 10.56
CA GLY A 59 -5.56 -17.16 10.29
C GLY A 59 -6.09 -18.22 11.23
N ALA A 60 -6.17 -17.92 12.54
CA ALA A 60 -6.73 -18.84 13.53
C ALA A 60 -8.21 -19.12 13.28
N ALA A 61 -9.01 -18.10 12.99
CA ALA A 61 -10.43 -18.24 12.68
C ALA A 61 -10.66 -19.09 11.42
N ALA A 62 -9.93 -18.80 10.34
CA ALA A 62 -10.00 -19.57 9.11
C ALA A 62 -9.57 -21.04 9.32
N GLY A 63 -8.49 -21.25 10.11
CA GLY A 63 -8.03 -22.59 10.48
C GLY A 63 -9.06 -23.36 11.30
N ALA A 64 -9.68 -22.73 12.29
CA ALA A 64 -10.73 -23.35 13.10
C ALA A 64 -11.93 -23.79 12.25
N LEU A 65 -12.40 -22.95 11.35
CA LEU A 65 -13.51 -23.30 10.44
C LEU A 65 -13.15 -24.49 9.53
N ALA A 66 -11.96 -24.48 8.95
CA ALA A 66 -11.48 -25.58 8.12
C ALA A 66 -11.33 -26.88 8.93
N GLY A 67 -10.84 -26.79 10.18
CA GLY A 67 -10.74 -27.92 11.10
C GLY A 67 -12.09 -28.51 11.47
N ALA A 68 -13.07 -27.65 11.73
CA ALA A 68 -14.45 -28.08 12.03
C ALA A 68 -15.08 -28.82 10.85
N ALA A 69 -14.95 -28.29 9.64
CA ALA A 69 -15.47 -28.93 8.43
C ALA A 69 -14.84 -30.31 8.20
N LYS A 70 -13.51 -30.39 8.36
CA LYS A 70 -12.77 -31.64 8.21
C LYS A 70 -13.11 -32.66 9.30
N GLY A 71 -13.26 -32.20 10.56
CA GLY A 71 -13.66 -33.05 11.69
C GLY A 71 -15.03 -33.66 11.47
N LYS A 72 -16.04 -32.86 11.10
CA LYS A 72 -17.39 -33.33 10.79
C LYS A 72 -17.41 -34.28 9.62
N SER A 73 -16.69 -34.02 8.54
CA SER A 73 -16.60 -34.87 7.38
C SER A 73 -16.04 -36.26 7.74
N LYS A 74 -15.00 -36.30 8.57
CA LYS A 74 -14.44 -37.60 9.03
C LYS A 74 -15.36 -38.31 9.99
N ALA A 75 -15.99 -37.65 10.95
CA ALA A 75 -16.95 -38.26 11.86
C ALA A 75 -18.09 -38.94 11.09
N ASN A 76 -18.60 -38.31 10.03
CA ASN A 76 -19.64 -38.88 9.16
C ASN A 76 -19.17 -40.12 8.35
N GLN A 77 -17.86 -40.20 8.05
CA GLN A 77 -17.33 -41.38 7.31
C GLN A 77 -17.29 -42.66 8.15
N TYR A 78 -17.18 -42.53 9.46
CA TYR A 78 -17.12 -43.73 10.35
C TYR A 78 -18.47 -44.24 10.84
N GLY A 79 -19.59 -43.59 10.49
CA GLY A 79 -20.96 -44.09 10.50
C GLY A 79 -21.59 -44.53 11.82
N ASN A 80 -20.83 -44.89 12.85
CA ASN A 80 -21.31 -45.39 14.15
C ASN A 80 -20.48 -44.90 15.34
N VAL A 81 -20.00 -43.66 15.27
CA VAL A 81 -19.24 -43.06 16.37
C VAL A 81 -20.25 -42.37 17.32
N PRO A 82 -20.20 -42.62 18.64
CA PRO A 82 -21.02 -41.89 19.59
C PRO A 82 -20.80 -40.36 19.44
N ASP A 83 -21.87 -39.60 19.56
CA ASP A 83 -21.83 -38.15 19.34
C ASP A 83 -20.77 -37.41 20.20
N GLU A 84 -20.59 -37.85 21.44
CA GLU A 84 -19.58 -37.31 22.36
C GLU A 84 -18.15 -37.44 21.80
N VAL A 85 -17.82 -38.59 21.24
CA VAL A 85 -16.50 -38.86 20.65
C VAL A 85 -16.30 -38.06 19.35
N ALA A 86 -17.36 -37.94 18.56
CA ALA A 86 -17.35 -37.14 17.33
C ALA A 86 -17.16 -35.65 17.62
N GLU A 87 -17.78 -35.14 18.68
CA GLU A 87 -17.60 -33.75 19.13
C GLU A 87 -16.19 -33.51 19.64
N GLU A 88 -15.64 -34.37 20.49
CA GLU A 88 -14.28 -34.24 21.00
C GLU A 88 -13.25 -34.28 19.89
N TYR A 89 -13.38 -35.21 18.95
CA TYR A 89 -12.53 -35.30 17.77
C TYR A 89 -12.60 -33.99 16.93
N THR A 90 -13.79 -33.47 16.70
CA THR A 90 -14.00 -32.27 15.94
C THR A 90 -13.37 -31.06 16.66
N ARG A 91 -13.51 -30.97 17.99
CA ARG A 91 -12.91 -29.93 18.82
C ARG A 91 -11.37 -29.96 18.74
N ASN A 92 -10.77 -31.14 18.83
CA ASN A 92 -9.32 -31.30 18.72
C ASN A 92 -8.83 -30.92 17.32
N GLN A 93 -9.53 -31.31 16.26
CA GLN A 93 -9.23 -30.90 14.88
C GLN A 93 -9.34 -29.39 14.69
N MET A 94 -10.33 -28.74 15.30
CA MET A 94 -10.46 -27.29 15.27
C MET A 94 -9.30 -26.60 15.95
N GLN A 95 -8.89 -27.06 17.12
CA GLN A 95 -7.78 -26.47 17.88
C GLN A 95 -6.45 -26.60 17.12
N ASP A 96 -6.16 -27.75 16.57
CA ASP A 96 -4.92 -27.99 15.83
C ASP A 96 -4.89 -27.18 14.52
N ALA A 97 -6.01 -27.17 13.80
CA ALA A 97 -6.12 -26.36 12.60
C ALA A 97 -6.08 -24.84 12.89
N ALA A 98 -6.62 -24.41 14.05
CA ALA A 98 -6.50 -23.02 14.50
C ALA A 98 -5.06 -22.63 14.81
N LYS A 99 -4.29 -23.50 15.49
CA LYS A 99 -2.86 -23.27 15.75
C LYS A 99 -2.06 -23.16 14.46
N MET A 100 -2.29 -24.06 13.51
CA MET A 100 -1.63 -24.01 12.20
C MET A 100 -2.05 -22.78 11.40
N GLY A 101 -3.33 -22.43 11.41
CA GLY A 101 -3.84 -21.22 10.77
C GLY A 101 -3.27 -19.95 11.37
N ALA A 102 -3.12 -19.89 12.70
CA ALA A 102 -2.48 -18.76 13.38
C ALA A 102 -1.00 -18.63 12.99
N ALA A 103 -0.27 -19.74 12.89
CA ALA A 103 1.13 -19.74 12.48
C ALA A 103 1.27 -19.27 11.02
N ALA A 104 0.44 -19.77 10.11
CA ALA A 104 0.42 -19.36 8.71
C ALA A 104 0.03 -17.87 8.55
N GLY A 105 -0.97 -17.42 9.30
CA GLY A 105 -1.38 -16.01 9.33
C GLY A 105 -0.28 -15.09 9.85
N ALA A 106 0.47 -15.52 10.88
CA ALA A 106 1.61 -14.78 11.39
C ALA A 106 2.77 -14.71 10.37
N ALA A 107 3.05 -15.81 9.68
CA ALA A 107 4.08 -15.84 8.64
C ALA A 107 3.74 -14.89 7.48
N LYS A 108 2.50 -14.91 7.00
CA LYS A 108 2.00 -14.01 5.97
C LYS A 108 2.10 -12.55 6.41
N GLN A 109 1.74 -12.24 7.66
CA GLN A 109 1.86 -10.89 8.20
C GLN A 109 3.31 -10.41 8.27
N ARG A 110 4.27 -11.29 8.63
CA ARG A 110 5.70 -10.94 8.61
C ARG A 110 6.19 -10.63 7.19
N GLN A 111 5.74 -11.41 6.21
CA GLN A 111 6.08 -11.19 4.81
C GLN A 111 5.52 -9.85 4.31
N GLN A 112 4.28 -9.54 4.64
CA GLN A 112 3.68 -8.25 4.31
C GLN A 112 4.46 -7.09 4.94
N ARG A 113 4.82 -7.17 6.23
CA ARG A 113 5.63 -6.13 6.88
C ARG A 113 6.97 -5.89 6.20
N ARG A 114 7.63 -6.94 5.69
CA ARG A 114 8.88 -6.78 4.93
C ARG A 114 8.65 -6.04 3.61
N GLN A 115 7.56 -6.35 2.91
CA GLN A 115 7.18 -5.64 1.68
C GLN A 115 6.84 -4.17 1.96
N ASP A 116 6.09 -3.91 3.03
CA ASP A 116 5.74 -2.56 3.45
C ASP A 116 6.99 -1.73 3.80
N GLN A 117 7.96 -2.34 4.50
CA GLN A 117 9.24 -1.70 4.80
C GLN A 117 10.03 -1.36 3.54
N GLN A 118 10.06 -2.26 2.55
CA GLN A 118 10.70 -1.99 1.26
C GLN A 118 10.00 -0.86 0.50
N GLN A 119 8.66 -0.85 0.49
CA GLN A 119 7.90 0.23 -0.13
C GLN A 119 8.13 1.57 0.57
N GLN A 120 8.21 1.56 1.90
CA GLN A 120 8.48 2.76 2.68
C GLN A 120 9.90 3.30 2.43
N SER A 121 10.91 2.45 2.32
CA SER A 121 12.27 2.89 1.94
C SER A 121 12.28 3.48 0.54
N THR A 122 11.62 2.84 -0.43
CA THR A 122 11.51 3.35 -1.80
C THR A 122 10.79 4.71 -1.84
N ALA A 123 9.71 4.88 -1.05
CA ALA A 123 9.01 6.14 -0.96
C ALA A 123 9.88 7.26 -0.34
N THR A 124 10.68 6.91 0.67
CA THR A 124 11.64 7.85 1.29
C THR A 124 12.73 8.26 0.30
N ASP A 125 13.27 7.31 -0.46
CA ASP A 125 14.28 7.57 -1.47
C ASP A 125 13.71 8.45 -2.61
N ALA A 126 12.49 8.16 -3.06
CA ALA A 126 11.79 8.98 -4.05
C ALA A 126 11.54 10.41 -3.54
N PHE A 127 11.15 10.56 -2.27
CA PHE A 127 11.00 11.86 -1.64
C PHE A 127 12.32 12.64 -1.64
N ASN A 128 13.40 12.03 -1.16
CA ASN A 128 14.71 12.67 -1.09
C ASN A 128 15.22 13.06 -2.48
N GLN A 129 15.05 12.19 -3.47
CA GLN A 129 15.45 12.48 -4.83
C GLN A 129 14.66 13.66 -5.42
N ALA A 130 13.35 13.66 -5.26
CA ALA A 130 12.49 14.73 -5.76
C ALA A 130 12.78 16.06 -5.05
N PHE A 131 12.98 16.02 -3.74
CA PHE A 131 13.32 17.20 -2.94
C PHE A 131 14.66 17.81 -3.39
N ASN A 132 15.70 16.97 -3.48
CA ASN A 132 17.03 17.44 -3.88
C ASN A 132 17.05 17.97 -5.32
N ALA A 133 16.34 17.31 -6.24
CA ALA A 133 16.23 17.77 -7.62
C ALA A 133 15.51 19.14 -7.70
N CYS A 134 14.44 19.32 -6.92
CA CYS A 134 13.73 20.59 -6.85
C CYS A 134 14.60 21.70 -6.26
N MET A 135 15.31 21.44 -5.16
CA MET A 135 16.20 22.41 -4.52
C MET A 135 17.37 22.80 -5.44
N ALA A 136 17.97 21.82 -6.14
CA ALA A 136 19.01 22.07 -7.12
C ALA A 136 18.50 22.93 -8.28
N GLY A 137 17.29 22.69 -8.78
CA GLY A 137 16.65 23.50 -9.82
C GLY A 137 16.40 24.97 -9.40
N LYS A 138 16.30 25.21 -8.10
CA LYS A 138 16.18 26.56 -7.51
C LYS A 138 17.55 27.20 -7.15
N GLY A 139 18.66 26.51 -7.44
CA GLY A 139 20.01 26.98 -7.18
C GLY A 139 20.55 26.67 -5.78
N PHE A 140 19.82 25.88 -4.98
CA PHE A 140 20.27 25.43 -3.66
C PHE A 140 20.88 24.02 -3.78
N VAL A 141 22.18 23.94 -3.88
CA VAL A 141 22.92 22.67 -3.87
C VAL A 141 23.34 22.38 -2.43
N GLN A 142 23.00 21.18 -1.92
CA GLN A 142 23.51 20.67 -0.63
C GLN A 142 24.81 19.94 -0.83
#